data_75b2e4e34d840e6081f8d114668329d3
#
_entry.id   75b2e4e34d840e6081f8d114668329d3
#
_cell.length_a   1.000
_cell.length_b   1.000
_cell.length_c   1.000
_cell.angle_alpha   90.00
_cell.angle_beta   90.00
_cell.angle_gamma   90.00
#
_symmetry.space_group_name_H-M   'P 1'
#
loop_
_entity.id
_entity.type
_entity.pdbx_description
1 polymer ?
#
loop_
_entity_poly.entity_id
_entity_poly.type
_entity_poly.pdbx_seq_one_letter_code
_entity_poly.pdbx_strand_id
1 'polypeptide(L)'
;TVCVLYTQGIANREWREFGRTEVIDNTLNPDFVRKFILDYFFEERQNLPSGYWDVKGIFCFDVFSSSGIPGKKCGAIIVRAEELSNCRVRSVMLQFCGNKLDKKDFFGKSDPFLVFYRSNEDGSYTICHKTEVVKNTLDPVWQAFKIPVRALCNGDYDRSIKVEVYDWDRDGGHDFIGDFSTSYREMSRSQSQFHIYEVMPFSHTHTHGCTSTLGRIYYPPVPPDCNATLIQIIAMKTKTQINFTVAIDFTASNGNPSQPTSLHYMSPYHLNDYAMALRAVGEIIQDYDSDKMFPALGFGAKLPPDGRVSHEFALNGNPQNPYCSGIEGVMEAYYQSLKSVRLYGPTHFSPVINHVARYASAMTDGSQYFILLIISDGVITDMAQTKESIVNAASLPMSIIIVGVGPAEFDEMIELDGDEERISSQGRYAERDIVQFVPFRDYIDRRGNHILSMARLAKEVLAEIPDQFLSYMRTRGIKPGPLPPPYTPCPPPALHPLLCRRVSRI
;
A
#
# COMPACT_ATOMS: atom_id res chain seq x y z
N THR A 1 7.20 -17.58 -28.23
CA THR A 1 5.87 -18.17 -28.00
C THR A 1 5.04 -17.24 -27.13
N VAL A 2 3.72 -17.12 -27.44
CA VAL A 2 2.73 -16.36 -26.68
C VAL A 2 1.39 -17.11 -26.71
N CYS A 3 0.65 -17.14 -25.62
CA CYS A 3 -0.72 -17.62 -25.56
C CYS A 3 -1.70 -16.45 -25.47
N VAL A 4 -2.82 -16.54 -26.21
CA VAL A 4 -3.89 -15.55 -26.19
C VAL A 4 -5.18 -16.23 -25.74
N LEU A 5 -5.79 -15.70 -24.68
CA LEU A 5 -7.06 -16.17 -24.16
C LEU A 5 -8.20 -15.34 -24.75
N TYR A 6 -9.19 -16.03 -25.29
CA TYR A 6 -10.43 -15.42 -25.77
C TYR A 6 -11.61 -15.88 -24.91
N THR A 7 -12.59 -15.01 -24.73
CA THR A 7 -13.87 -15.33 -24.10
C THR A 7 -15.00 -15.06 -25.08
N GLN A 8 -16.08 -15.88 -25.01
CA GLN A 8 -17.27 -15.68 -25.81
C GLN A 8 -18.33 -14.92 -25.01
N GLY A 9 -18.80 -13.80 -25.54
CA GLY A 9 -19.87 -13.03 -24.91
C GLY A 9 -21.17 -13.82 -24.87
N ILE A 10 -21.85 -13.82 -23.70
CA ILE A 10 -23.11 -14.58 -23.48
C ILE A 10 -24.23 -14.09 -24.42
N ALA A 11 -24.32 -12.77 -24.61
CA ALA A 11 -25.42 -12.17 -25.38
C ALA A 11 -25.24 -12.23 -26.91
N ASN A 12 -24.01 -12.06 -27.41
CA ASN A 12 -23.74 -11.89 -28.86
C ASN A 12 -22.95 -13.05 -29.47
N ARG A 13 -22.49 -14.01 -28.65
CA ARG A 13 -21.65 -15.16 -29.07
C ARG A 13 -20.38 -14.80 -29.85
N GLU A 14 -19.91 -13.55 -29.74
CA GLU A 14 -18.67 -13.11 -30.32
C GLU A 14 -17.47 -13.47 -29.47
N TRP A 15 -16.39 -13.90 -30.10
CA TRP A 15 -15.12 -14.11 -29.45
C TRP A 15 -14.36 -12.79 -29.28
N ARG A 16 -13.97 -12.45 -28.07
CA ARG A 16 -13.16 -11.26 -27.78
C ARG A 16 -11.91 -11.69 -27.04
N GLU A 17 -10.79 -11.06 -27.39
CA GLU A 17 -9.55 -11.27 -26.65
C GLU A 17 -9.75 -10.79 -25.20
N PHE A 18 -9.59 -11.72 -24.26
CA PHE A 18 -9.59 -11.42 -22.83
C PHE A 18 -8.21 -10.97 -22.37
N GLY A 19 -7.17 -11.58 -22.90
CA GLY A 19 -5.80 -11.21 -22.63
C GLY A 19 -4.79 -12.16 -23.25
N ARG A 20 -3.52 -11.80 -23.16
CA ARG A 20 -2.39 -12.59 -23.65
C ARG A 20 -1.29 -12.72 -22.61
N THR A 21 -0.53 -13.81 -22.67
CA THR A 21 0.66 -14.02 -21.85
C THR A 21 1.79 -13.10 -22.29
N GLU A 22 2.87 -13.09 -21.54
CA GLU A 22 4.17 -12.59 -22.00
C GLU A 22 4.69 -13.41 -23.19
N VAL A 23 5.59 -12.81 -23.95
CA VAL A 23 6.30 -13.50 -25.03
C VAL A 23 7.54 -14.17 -24.45
N ILE A 24 7.67 -15.48 -24.63
CA ILE A 24 8.87 -16.24 -24.23
C ILE A 24 9.57 -16.70 -25.49
N ASP A 25 10.82 -16.26 -25.67
CA ASP A 25 11.63 -16.55 -26.84
C ASP A 25 12.53 -17.78 -26.65
N ASN A 26 12.96 -18.38 -27.72
CA ASN A 26 13.96 -19.43 -27.80
C ASN A 26 13.68 -20.71 -26.97
N THR A 27 12.41 -21.01 -26.66
CA THR A 27 12.01 -22.26 -26.00
C THR A 27 10.86 -22.96 -26.69
N LEU A 28 10.90 -24.29 -26.69
CA LEU A 28 9.80 -25.15 -27.15
C LEU A 28 8.84 -25.52 -26.00
N ASN A 29 9.27 -25.31 -24.76
CA ASN A 29 8.48 -25.59 -23.54
C ASN A 29 8.38 -24.31 -22.69
N PRO A 30 7.58 -23.31 -23.09
CA PRO A 30 7.45 -22.06 -22.35
C PRO A 30 6.59 -22.24 -21.10
N ASP A 31 7.09 -21.74 -19.96
CA ASP A 31 6.34 -21.59 -18.71
C ASP A 31 5.88 -20.17 -18.54
N PHE A 32 4.58 -19.93 -18.73
CA PHE A 32 3.99 -18.61 -18.62
C PHE A 32 3.69 -18.25 -17.17
N VAL A 33 4.11 -17.04 -16.77
CA VAL A 33 3.87 -16.50 -15.42
C VAL A 33 2.52 -15.81 -15.34
N ARG A 34 2.09 -15.15 -16.43
CA ARG A 34 0.86 -14.38 -16.45
C ARG A 34 -0.35 -15.26 -16.23
N LYS A 35 -1.20 -14.85 -15.29
CA LYS A 35 -2.46 -15.51 -14.94
C LYS A 35 -3.64 -14.67 -15.36
N PHE A 36 -4.73 -15.34 -15.71
CA PHE A 36 -6.00 -14.71 -16.04
C PHE A 36 -6.99 -14.98 -14.92
N ILE A 37 -7.67 -13.95 -14.44
CA ILE A 37 -8.74 -14.06 -13.44
C ILE A 37 -10.03 -13.84 -14.19
N LEU A 38 -10.90 -14.86 -14.16
CA LEU A 38 -12.21 -14.86 -14.79
C LEU A 38 -13.27 -14.94 -13.71
N ASP A 39 -14.37 -14.20 -13.88
CA ASP A 39 -15.56 -14.40 -13.06
C ASP A 39 -16.22 -15.72 -13.47
N TYR A 40 -16.51 -16.57 -12.48
CA TYR A 40 -17.18 -17.84 -12.67
C TYR A 40 -18.62 -17.75 -12.20
N PHE A 41 -19.54 -18.02 -13.12
CA PHE A 41 -20.99 -18.06 -12.84
C PHE A 41 -21.42 -19.51 -12.73
N PHE A 42 -21.69 -19.97 -11.52
CA PHE A 42 -21.95 -21.39 -11.20
C PHE A 42 -23.13 -22.02 -11.97
N GLU A 43 -24.12 -21.21 -12.37
CA GLU A 43 -25.33 -21.68 -13.05
C GLU A 43 -25.31 -21.46 -14.57
N GLU A 44 -24.25 -20.85 -15.13
CA GLU A 44 -24.15 -20.52 -16.54
C GLU A 44 -23.02 -21.28 -17.23
N ARG A 45 -23.31 -21.83 -18.44
CA ARG A 45 -22.27 -22.44 -19.29
C ARG A 45 -21.41 -21.36 -19.91
N GLN A 46 -20.20 -21.20 -19.40
CA GLN A 46 -19.20 -20.30 -19.98
C GLN A 46 -18.37 -21.06 -21.02
N ASN A 47 -18.43 -20.60 -22.30
CA ASN A 47 -17.67 -21.20 -23.37
C ASN A 47 -16.28 -20.55 -23.46
N LEU A 48 -15.25 -21.38 -23.37
CA LEU A 48 -13.88 -21.06 -23.78
C LEU A 48 -13.52 -21.88 -25.01
N PRO A 49 -12.57 -21.44 -25.87
CA PRO A 49 -12.30 -22.05 -27.16
C PRO A 49 -12.00 -23.56 -27.14
N SER A 50 -11.70 -24.12 -25.97
CA SER A 50 -11.27 -25.49 -25.75
C SER A 50 -12.27 -26.40 -25.05
N GLY A 51 -13.52 -25.98 -24.80
CA GLY A 51 -14.58 -26.80 -24.19
C GLY A 51 -15.07 -26.37 -22.81
N TYR A 52 -15.79 -27.29 -22.12
CA TYR A 52 -16.35 -27.04 -20.79
C TYR A 52 -15.24 -27.18 -19.73
N TRP A 53 -15.21 -26.25 -18.78
CA TRP A 53 -14.26 -26.25 -17.66
C TRP A 53 -14.99 -26.56 -16.35
N ASP A 54 -14.51 -27.55 -15.63
CA ASP A 54 -14.83 -27.71 -14.22
C ASP A 54 -13.94 -26.77 -13.39
N VAL A 55 -14.42 -26.31 -12.25
CA VAL A 55 -13.84 -25.17 -11.49
C VAL A 55 -12.40 -25.41 -11.01
N LYS A 56 -12.01 -26.68 -10.88
CA LYS A 56 -10.65 -27.06 -10.44
C LYS A 56 -10.10 -28.16 -11.34
N GLY A 57 -8.90 -27.98 -11.89
CA GLY A 57 -8.24 -29.04 -12.63
C GLY A 57 -7.01 -28.61 -13.41
N ILE A 58 -6.30 -29.62 -13.90
CA ILE A 58 -5.23 -29.49 -14.89
C ILE A 58 -5.76 -29.98 -16.21
N PHE A 59 -5.74 -29.12 -17.21
CA PHE A 59 -6.25 -29.41 -18.54
C PHE A 59 -5.10 -29.43 -19.53
N CYS A 60 -5.06 -30.45 -20.38
CA CYS A 60 -4.07 -30.57 -21.45
C CYS A 60 -4.77 -30.47 -22.79
N PHE A 61 -4.41 -29.48 -23.59
CA PHE A 61 -4.98 -29.25 -24.91
C PHE A 61 -3.94 -29.50 -26.01
N ASP A 62 -4.26 -30.37 -26.93
CA ASP A 62 -3.44 -30.58 -28.12
C ASP A 62 -3.53 -29.38 -29.06
N VAL A 63 -2.40 -28.84 -29.47
CA VAL A 63 -2.31 -27.74 -30.43
C VAL A 63 -2.08 -28.31 -31.82
N PHE A 64 -2.96 -27.92 -32.75
CA PHE A 64 -2.88 -28.32 -34.14
C PHE A 64 -2.52 -27.16 -35.05
N SER A 65 -1.78 -27.44 -36.12
CA SER A 65 -1.44 -26.43 -37.10
C SER A 65 -2.68 -25.97 -37.87
N SER A 66 -2.88 -24.65 -37.97
CA SER A 66 -3.87 -24.02 -38.85
C SER A 66 -3.30 -23.67 -40.23
N SER A 67 -1.95 -23.61 -40.32
CA SER A 67 -1.21 -23.35 -41.57
C SER A 67 -0.20 -24.47 -41.78
N GLY A 68 -0.14 -25.05 -42.96
CA GLY A 68 0.72 -26.20 -43.30
C GLY A 68 -0.08 -27.51 -43.46
N ILE A 69 0.36 -28.65 -42.90
CA ILE A 69 -0.38 -29.92 -42.97
C ILE A 69 -1.57 -29.86 -42.01
N PRO A 70 -2.83 -29.84 -42.47
CA PRO A 70 -4.01 -29.82 -41.63
C PRO A 70 -4.04 -31.02 -40.69
N GLY A 71 -4.31 -30.74 -39.37
CA GLY A 71 -4.41 -31.79 -38.34
C GLY A 71 -3.07 -32.27 -37.78
N LYS A 72 -1.93 -31.69 -38.18
CA LYS A 72 -0.63 -32.01 -37.57
C LYS A 72 -0.59 -31.45 -36.13
N LYS A 73 -0.35 -32.36 -35.19
CA LYS A 73 -0.13 -31.98 -33.78
C LYS A 73 1.19 -31.21 -33.65
N CYS A 74 1.13 -30.00 -33.10
CA CYS A 74 2.26 -29.08 -32.94
C CYS A 74 2.75 -28.97 -31.49
N GLY A 75 2.10 -29.66 -30.57
CA GLY A 75 2.41 -29.64 -29.14
C GLY A 75 1.15 -29.74 -28.30
N ALA A 76 1.29 -29.44 -27.02
CA ALA A 76 0.18 -29.35 -26.07
C ALA A 76 0.31 -28.10 -25.19
N ILE A 77 -0.81 -27.50 -24.80
CA ILE A 77 -0.89 -26.47 -23.81
C ILE A 77 -1.49 -27.07 -22.55
N ILE A 78 -0.77 -26.92 -21.43
CA ILE A 78 -1.24 -27.32 -20.11
C ILE A 78 -1.78 -26.06 -19.42
N VAL A 79 -3.06 -26.08 -19.04
CA VAL A 79 -3.71 -24.98 -18.32
C VAL A 79 -4.17 -25.49 -16.96
N ARG A 80 -3.85 -24.75 -15.92
CA ARG A 80 -4.36 -25.02 -14.57
C ARG A 80 -5.40 -23.97 -14.21
N ALA A 81 -6.59 -24.44 -13.84
CA ALA A 81 -7.65 -23.60 -13.31
C ALA A 81 -7.87 -23.91 -11.82
N GLU A 82 -8.08 -22.90 -11.03
CA GLU A 82 -8.37 -23.00 -9.60
C GLU A 82 -9.33 -21.91 -9.16
N GLU A 83 -10.17 -22.23 -8.18
CA GLU A 83 -11.03 -21.26 -7.51
C GLU A 83 -10.19 -20.39 -6.58
N LEU A 84 -10.38 -19.06 -6.68
CA LEU A 84 -9.68 -18.11 -5.84
C LEU A 84 -10.49 -17.83 -4.58
N SER A 85 -9.88 -18.06 -3.42
CA SER A 85 -10.46 -17.70 -2.13
C SER A 85 -10.58 -16.17 -1.95
N ASN A 86 -11.54 -15.73 -1.12
CA ASN A 86 -11.64 -14.34 -0.70
C ASN A 86 -10.52 -14.01 0.31
N CYS A 87 -9.45 -13.39 -0.17
CA CYS A 87 -8.38 -12.88 0.71
C CYS A 87 -8.74 -11.48 1.21
N ARG A 88 -8.57 -11.23 2.51
CA ARG A 88 -8.70 -9.88 3.09
C ARG A 88 -7.70 -8.91 2.48
N VAL A 89 -6.46 -9.34 2.27
CA VAL A 89 -5.41 -8.57 1.60
C VAL A 89 -5.42 -8.90 0.11
N ARG A 90 -5.59 -7.88 -0.74
CA ARG A 90 -5.70 -8.08 -2.21
C ARG A 90 -4.35 -8.26 -2.88
N SER A 91 -3.35 -7.50 -2.50
CA SER A 91 -2.00 -7.56 -3.09
C SER A 91 -0.95 -7.15 -2.07
N VAL A 92 0.28 -7.57 -2.31
CA VAL A 92 1.46 -7.20 -1.52
C VAL A 92 2.52 -6.65 -2.47
N MET A 93 3.25 -5.63 -2.01
CA MET A 93 4.44 -5.14 -2.67
C MET A 93 5.65 -5.85 -2.08
N LEU A 94 6.47 -6.43 -2.92
CA LEU A 94 7.67 -7.15 -2.53
C LEU A 94 8.90 -6.53 -3.22
N GLN A 95 10.00 -6.43 -2.49
CA GLN A 95 11.30 -6.09 -3.03
C GLN A 95 12.35 -6.99 -2.39
N PHE A 96 13.25 -7.52 -3.20
CA PHE A 96 14.33 -8.38 -2.73
C PHE A 96 15.67 -7.82 -3.15
N CYS A 97 16.71 -8.15 -2.39
CA CYS A 97 18.10 -7.93 -2.79
C CYS A 97 18.95 -9.13 -2.38
N GLY A 98 19.96 -9.43 -3.19
CA GLY A 98 20.92 -10.47 -2.93
C GLY A 98 22.22 -9.92 -2.37
N ASN A 99 22.98 -10.75 -1.68
CA ASN A 99 24.32 -10.42 -1.24
C ASN A 99 25.24 -11.64 -1.33
N LYS A 100 26.34 -11.50 -2.05
CA LYS A 100 27.35 -12.54 -2.26
C LYS A 100 26.78 -13.83 -2.82
N LEU A 101 25.89 -13.72 -3.83
CA LEU A 101 25.37 -14.86 -4.55
C LEU A 101 26.52 -15.63 -5.21
N ASP A 102 26.33 -16.94 -5.38
CA ASP A 102 27.33 -17.79 -6.03
C ASP A 102 27.50 -17.40 -7.51
N LYS A 103 28.73 -17.47 -7.96
CA LYS A 103 29.09 -17.19 -9.33
C LYS A 103 28.94 -18.45 -10.17
N LYS A 104 28.13 -18.40 -11.22
CA LYS A 104 27.95 -19.51 -12.19
C LYS A 104 28.70 -19.28 -13.50
N ASP A 105 28.76 -18.05 -13.97
CA ASP A 105 29.48 -17.68 -15.19
C ASP A 105 30.99 -17.90 -15.09
N PHE A 106 31.57 -18.49 -16.11
CA PHE A 106 33.03 -18.66 -16.20
C PHE A 106 33.76 -17.32 -16.41
N PHE A 107 33.16 -16.44 -17.22
CA PHE A 107 33.67 -15.06 -17.44
C PHE A 107 32.60 -14.07 -16.95
N GLY A 108 32.97 -13.16 -16.04
CA GLY A 108 32.07 -12.14 -15.50
C GLY A 108 31.52 -12.49 -14.13
N LYS A 109 30.45 -11.85 -13.73
CA LYS A 109 29.59 -12.15 -12.59
C LYS A 109 28.26 -12.67 -13.10
N SER A 110 27.51 -13.35 -12.27
CA SER A 110 26.20 -13.85 -12.60
C SER A 110 25.20 -12.74 -12.97
N ASP A 111 24.19 -13.08 -13.74
CA ASP A 111 23.02 -12.28 -14.15
C ASP A 111 21.77 -12.74 -13.40
N PRO A 112 21.66 -12.52 -12.04
CA PRO A 112 20.69 -13.21 -11.22
C PRO A 112 19.24 -12.72 -11.38
N PHE A 113 18.28 -13.66 -11.31
CA PHE A 113 16.85 -13.40 -11.18
C PHE A 113 16.17 -14.39 -10.24
N LEU A 114 14.99 -14.05 -9.73
CA LEU A 114 14.21 -14.86 -8.80
C LEU A 114 12.97 -15.42 -9.47
N VAL A 115 12.62 -16.66 -9.13
CA VAL A 115 11.36 -17.31 -9.51
C VAL A 115 10.63 -17.73 -8.25
N PHE A 116 9.39 -17.27 -8.11
CA PHE A 116 8.53 -17.55 -6.95
C PHE A 116 7.55 -18.66 -7.29
N TYR A 117 7.49 -19.67 -6.45
CA TYR A 117 6.58 -20.80 -6.57
C TYR A 117 5.70 -20.92 -5.33
N ARG A 118 4.41 -21.09 -5.55
CA ARG A 118 3.47 -21.49 -4.51
C ARG A 118 3.36 -23.00 -4.46
N SER A 119 3.44 -23.60 -3.27
CA SER A 119 3.11 -25.02 -3.09
C SER A 119 1.60 -25.24 -3.22
N ASN A 120 1.20 -26.33 -3.85
CA ASN A 120 -0.19 -26.74 -4.01
C ASN A 120 -0.52 -27.90 -3.07
N GLU A 121 -1.82 -28.20 -2.89
CA GLU A 121 -2.29 -29.29 -2.02
C GLU A 121 -1.84 -30.67 -2.50
N ASP A 122 -1.59 -30.84 -3.79
CA ASP A 122 -1.10 -32.06 -4.42
C ASP A 122 0.44 -32.21 -4.37
N GLY A 123 1.14 -31.34 -3.66
CA GLY A 123 2.60 -31.30 -3.56
C GLY A 123 3.31 -30.72 -4.79
N SER A 124 2.59 -30.34 -5.83
CA SER A 124 3.15 -29.62 -6.97
C SER A 124 3.39 -28.14 -6.68
N TYR A 125 4.13 -27.46 -7.56
CA TYR A 125 4.40 -26.03 -7.45
C TYR A 125 3.82 -25.27 -8.62
N THR A 126 3.34 -24.05 -8.36
CA THR A 126 2.86 -23.12 -9.39
C THR A 126 3.68 -21.85 -9.35
N ILE A 127 4.27 -21.47 -10.49
CA ILE A 127 5.00 -20.18 -10.60
C ILE A 127 4.06 -19.04 -10.30
N CYS A 128 4.46 -18.14 -9.39
CA CYS A 128 3.71 -16.96 -9.00
C CYS A 128 4.25 -15.68 -9.63
N HIS A 129 5.57 -15.60 -9.72
CA HIS A 129 6.26 -14.41 -10.22
C HIS A 129 7.67 -14.75 -10.67
N LYS A 130 8.21 -13.97 -11.61
CA LYS A 130 9.65 -13.90 -11.95
C LYS A 130 10.05 -12.44 -11.91
N THR A 131 11.22 -12.16 -11.32
CA THR A 131 11.81 -10.82 -11.35
C THR A 131 12.47 -10.54 -12.69
N GLU A 132 12.85 -9.29 -12.90
CA GLU A 132 13.80 -8.95 -13.95
C GLU A 132 15.18 -9.55 -13.69
N VAL A 133 16.00 -9.63 -14.73
CA VAL A 133 17.39 -10.07 -14.66
C VAL A 133 18.27 -8.87 -14.35
N VAL A 134 19.05 -8.94 -13.26
CA VAL A 134 20.02 -7.90 -12.91
C VAL A 134 21.40 -8.32 -13.39
N LYS A 135 21.93 -7.59 -14.37
CA LYS A 135 23.13 -7.98 -15.11
C LYS A 135 24.44 -7.82 -14.32
N ASN A 136 25.35 -8.80 -14.46
CA ASN A 136 26.74 -8.77 -14.05
C ASN A 136 26.97 -8.39 -12.57
N THR A 137 26.24 -9.02 -11.64
CA THR A 137 26.34 -8.74 -10.21
C THR A 137 26.14 -10.00 -9.35
N LEU A 138 26.83 -10.05 -8.21
CA LEU A 138 26.58 -11.04 -7.14
C LEU A 138 25.80 -10.42 -5.98
N ASP A 139 25.53 -9.10 -6.06
CA ASP A 139 24.79 -8.33 -5.06
C ASP A 139 23.61 -7.59 -5.75
N PRO A 140 22.65 -8.31 -6.35
CA PRO A 140 21.56 -7.70 -7.09
C PRO A 140 20.57 -6.97 -6.15
N VAL A 141 19.96 -5.91 -6.68
CA VAL A 141 18.76 -5.28 -6.11
C VAL A 141 17.70 -5.33 -7.18
N TRP A 142 16.69 -6.18 -6.98
CA TRP A 142 15.55 -6.29 -7.90
C TRP A 142 14.56 -5.17 -7.67
N GLN A 143 13.85 -4.77 -8.71
CA GLN A 143 12.80 -3.76 -8.62
C GLN A 143 11.66 -4.27 -7.74
N ALA A 144 11.03 -3.32 -7.03
CA ALA A 144 9.83 -3.64 -6.26
C ALA A 144 8.69 -4.04 -7.22
N PHE A 145 8.00 -5.14 -6.91
CA PHE A 145 6.90 -5.65 -7.73
C PHE A 145 5.65 -5.89 -6.88
N LYS A 146 4.50 -5.67 -7.49
CA LYS A 146 3.19 -5.90 -6.86
C LYS A 146 2.65 -7.26 -7.29
N ILE A 147 2.30 -8.10 -6.30
CA ILE A 147 1.71 -9.41 -6.56
C ILE A 147 0.42 -9.60 -5.77
N PRO A 148 -0.66 -10.13 -6.37
CA PRO A 148 -1.87 -10.49 -5.63
C PRO A 148 -1.58 -11.56 -4.57
N VAL A 149 -2.01 -11.37 -3.32
CA VAL A 149 -1.82 -12.36 -2.25
C VAL A 149 -2.47 -13.69 -2.59
N ARG A 150 -3.57 -13.68 -3.36
CA ARG A 150 -4.18 -14.90 -3.90
C ARG A 150 -3.20 -15.69 -4.79
N ALA A 151 -2.38 -15.02 -5.57
CA ALA A 151 -1.38 -15.69 -6.42
C ALA A 151 -0.29 -16.36 -5.57
N LEU A 152 0.11 -15.74 -4.46
CA LEU A 152 1.14 -16.26 -3.56
C LEU A 152 0.67 -17.44 -2.71
N CYS A 153 -0.53 -17.36 -2.12
CA CYS A 153 -0.93 -18.32 -1.10
C CYS A 153 -2.41 -18.75 -1.16
N ASN A 154 -3.21 -18.19 -2.06
CA ASN A 154 -4.64 -18.49 -2.24
C ASN A 154 -5.44 -18.50 -0.92
N GLY A 155 -5.20 -17.50 -0.04
CA GLY A 155 -5.90 -17.33 1.23
C GLY A 155 -5.33 -18.10 2.42
N ASP A 156 -4.48 -19.09 2.20
CA ASP A 156 -3.72 -19.78 3.24
C ASP A 156 -2.38 -19.05 3.46
N TYR A 157 -2.35 -18.16 4.45
CA TYR A 157 -1.20 -17.29 4.72
C TYR A 157 0.05 -18.05 5.22
N ASP A 158 -0.09 -19.30 5.66
CA ASP A 158 0.99 -20.19 6.09
C ASP A 158 1.51 -21.08 4.95
N ARG A 159 0.86 -21.03 3.78
CA ARG A 159 1.26 -21.81 2.60
C ARG A 159 2.70 -21.52 2.20
N SER A 160 3.46 -22.59 1.97
CA SER A 160 4.86 -22.48 1.56
C SER A 160 5.01 -21.81 0.19
N ILE A 161 5.90 -20.84 0.14
CA ILE A 161 6.36 -20.15 -1.05
C ILE A 161 7.83 -20.49 -1.21
N LYS A 162 8.16 -21.22 -2.28
CA LYS A 162 9.55 -21.53 -2.63
C LYS A 162 10.07 -20.44 -3.55
N VAL A 163 11.27 -19.95 -3.32
CA VAL A 163 11.94 -18.95 -4.16
C VAL A 163 13.24 -19.53 -4.66
N GLU A 164 13.37 -19.68 -5.95
CA GLU A 164 14.57 -20.15 -6.62
C GLU A 164 15.35 -18.99 -7.23
N VAL A 165 16.67 -19.07 -7.13
CA VAL A 165 17.61 -18.08 -7.65
C VAL A 165 18.35 -18.71 -8.82
N TYR A 166 18.32 -18.05 -9.97
CA TYR A 166 18.97 -18.48 -11.20
C TYR A 166 19.92 -17.44 -11.74
N ASP A 167 20.95 -17.91 -12.42
CA ASP A 167 21.78 -17.14 -13.32
C ASP A 167 21.19 -17.21 -14.74
N TRP A 168 21.03 -16.08 -15.38
CA TRP A 168 20.38 -16.01 -16.69
C TRP A 168 21.38 -16.26 -17.82
N ASP A 169 21.07 -17.22 -18.70
CA ASP A 169 21.82 -17.54 -19.89
C ASP A 169 21.06 -17.21 -21.16
N ARG A 170 21.80 -16.77 -22.17
CA ARG A 170 21.23 -16.34 -23.45
C ARG A 170 20.64 -17.53 -24.26
N ASP A 171 21.10 -18.72 -24.04
CA ASP A 171 20.65 -19.95 -24.71
C ASP A 171 19.34 -20.52 -24.11
N GLY A 172 18.87 -19.95 -22.98
CA GLY A 172 17.65 -20.35 -22.28
C GLY A 172 17.86 -21.47 -21.26
N GLY A 173 19.07 -21.99 -21.10
CA GLY A 173 19.45 -22.95 -20.08
C GLY A 173 20.02 -22.25 -18.86
N HIS A 174 19.15 -21.71 -17.98
CA HIS A 174 19.58 -20.91 -16.84
C HIS A 174 20.21 -21.77 -15.74
N ASP A 175 21.36 -21.33 -15.22
CA ASP A 175 22.07 -22.05 -14.16
C ASP A 175 21.43 -21.79 -12.78
N PHE A 176 21.10 -22.87 -12.10
CA PHE A 176 20.52 -22.80 -10.76
C PHE A 176 21.57 -22.39 -9.72
N ILE A 177 21.33 -21.29 -8.98
CA ILE A 177 22.20 -20.84 -7.89
C ILE A 177 21.77 -21.51 -6.59
N GLY A 178 20.48 -21.51 -6.26
CA GLY A 178 19.96 -22.12 -5.04
C GLY A 178 18.53 -21.68 -4.76
N ASP A 179 17.97 -22.11 -3.62
CA ASP A 179 16.60 -21.80 -3.22
C ASP A 179 16.46 -21.53 -1.71
N PHE A 180 15.31 -20.95 -1.36
CA PHE A 180 14.83 -20.84 0.01
C PHE A 180 13.29 -20.93 0.02
N SER A 181 12.72 -21.19 1.19
CA SER A 181 11.28 -21.22 1.37
C SER A 181 10.84 -20.22 2.43
N THR A 182 9.65 -19.67 2.26
CA THR A 182 9.00 -18.69 3.15
C THR A 182 7.48 -18.86 3.09
N SER A 183 6.73 -18.01 3.79
CA SER A 183 5.28 -17.90 3.69
C SER A 183 4.85 -16.42 3.71
N TYR A 184 3.60 -16.14 3.26
CA TYR A 184 3.06 -14.79 3.37
C TYR A 184 3.04 -14.31 4.83
N ARG A 185 2.65 -15.19 5.78
CA ARG A 185 2.65 -14.87 7.22
C ARG A 185 4.03 -14.51 7.73
N GLU A 186 5.05 -15.24 7.32
CA GLU A 186 6.44 -14.96 7.70
C GLU A 186 6.90 -13.61 7.15
N MET A 187 6.71 -13.37 5.86
CA MET A 187 7.03 -12.09 5.24
C MET A 187 6.25 -10.90 5.85
N SER A 188 4.99 -11.10 6.28
CA SER A 188 4.16 -10.05 6.86
C SER A 188 4.47 -9.72 8.32
N ARG A 189 5.12 -10.60 9.07
CA ARG A 189 5.49 -10.38 10.48
C ARG A 189 6.63 -9.38 10.68
N SER A 190 7.36 -9.05 9.64
CA SER A 190 8.55 -8.18 9.73
C SER A 190 8.23 -6.73 9.48
N GLN A 191 7.52 -6.10 10.38
CA GLN A 191 7.31 -4.64 10.28
C GLN A 191 8.54 -3.80 10.66
N SER A 192 9.61 -4.39 11.20
CA SER A 192 10.76 -3.62 11.70
C SER A 192 12.15 -4.19 11.41
N GLN A 193 12.29 -5.35 10.77
CA GLN A 193 13.60 -5.97 10.51
C GLN A 193 13.64 -6.63 9.12
N PHE A 194 14.82 -6.59 8.48
CA PHE A 194 15.07 -7.35 7.25
C PHE A 194 14.97 -8.86 7.53
N HIS A 195 14.15 -9.58 6.75
CA HIS A 195 14.27 -11.02 6.68
C HIS A 195 15.48 -11.40 5.84
N ILE A 196 16.30 -12.28 6.40
CA ILE A 196 17.48 -12.81 5.73
C ILE A 196 17.22 -14.28 5.45
N TYR A 197 17.18 -14.63 4.18
CA TYR A 197 17.10 -16.01 3.72
C TYR A 197 18.46 -16.47 3.24
N GLU A 198 18.94 -17.60 3.76
CA GLU A 198 20.14 -18.23 3.25
C GLU A 198 19.80 -19.07 2.02
N VAL A 199 20.48 -18.81 0.91
CA VAL A 199 20.31 -19.56 -0.34
C VAL A 199 21.08 -20.87 -0.21
N MET A 200 20.36 -21.97 -0.31
CA MET A 200 20.89 -23.32 -0.13
C MET A 200 21.07 -24.03 -1.47
N PRO A 201 22.14 -24.82 -1.65
CA PRO A 201 22.29 -25.66 -2.84
C PRO A 201 21.29 -26.81 -2.80
N PHE A 202 20.86 -27.24 -3.96
CA PHE A 202 19.98 -28.42 -4.11
C PHE A 202 20.71 -29.69 -3.61
N SER A 203 20.45 -30.13 -2.39
CA SER A 203 21.07 -31.34 -1.85
C SER A 203 20.01 -32.45 -1.72
N HIS A 204 19.99 -33.33 -2.71
CA HIS A 204 19.42 -34.67 -2.57
C HIS A 204 20.49 -35.70 -2.15
N THR A 205 21.14 -35.50 -1.01
CA THR A 205 21.80 -36.60 -0.31
C THR A 205 22.17 -36.17 1.10
N HIS A 206 21.61 -36.86 2.07
CA HIS A 206 22.09 -36.89 3.46
C HIS A 206 23.49 -37.47 3.51
N THR A 207 24.52 -36.68 3.33
CA THR A 207 25.87 -37.02 3.74
C THR A 207 26.47 -35.84 4.51
N HIS A 208 27.01 -36.18 5.66
CA HIS A 208 27.51 -35.30 6.70
C HIS A 208 28.44 -34.18 6.23
N GLY A 209 28.09 -32.94 6.63
CA GLY A 209 29.06 -31.90 6.97
C GLY A 209 29.60 -31.09 5.82
N CYS A 210 28.89 -30.08 5.43
CA CYS A 210 29.26 -28.71 5.04
C CYS A 210 28.08 -28.03 4.36
N THR A 211 27.27 -27.31 5.11
CA THR A 211 26.28 -26.38 4.55
C THR A 211 26.99 -25.11 4.14
N SER A 212 27.51 -25.07 2.91
CA SER A 212 28.01 -23.82 2.33
C SER A 212 26.81 -23.00 1.86
N THR A 213 26.56 -21.89 2.53
CA THR A 213 25.57 -20.89 2.10
C THR A 213 26.04 -20.29 0.77
N LEU A 214 25.23 -20.42 -0.30
CA LEU A 214 25.51 -19.90 -1.64
C LEU A 214 25.16 -18.41 -1.82
N GLY A 215 24.89 -17.72 -0.73
CA GLY A 215 24.52 -16.31 -0.70
C GLY A 215 23.37 -16.04 0.27
N ARG A 216 22.96 -14.80 0.33
CA ARG A 216 21.82 -14.36 1.17
C ARG A 216 20.88 -13.50 0.37
N ILE A 217 19.60 -13.72 0.56
CA ILE A 217 18.52 -12.89 0.01
C ILE A 217 17.89 -12.10 1.16
N TYR A 218 17.70 -10.82 0.94
CA TYR A 218 17.11 -9.92 1.91
C TYR A 218 15.75 -9.49 1.41
N TYR A 219 14.76 -9.54 2.29
CA TYR A 219 13.47 -8.97 2.09
C TYR A 219 13.31 -7.79 3.05
N PRO A 220 13.38 -6.53 2.59
CA PRO A 220 13.06 -5.39 3.43
C PRO A 220 11.57 -5.40 3.75
N PRO A 221 11.16 -4.96 4.95
CA PRO A 221 9.75 -4.80 5.25
C PRO A 221 9.15 -3.79 4.27
N VAL A 222 8.24 -4.27 3.42
CA VAL A 222 7.48 -3.40 2.51
C VAL A 222 6.06 -3.35 3.07
N PRO A 223 5.57 -2.18 3.49
CA PRO A 223 4.19 -2.03 3.93
C PRO A 223 3.21 -2.43 2.81
N PRO A 224 1.98 -2.84 3.14
CA PRO A 224 1.01 -3.34 2.17
C PRO A 224 0.52 -2.31 1.14
N ASP A 225 0.93 -1.03 1.26
CA ASP A 225 0.58 0.06 0.36
C ASP A 225 1.79 0.76 -0.24
N CYS A 226 1.84 0.86 -1.59
CA CYS A 226 2.97 1.46 -2.31
C CYS A 226 3.22 2.93 -1.97
N ASN A 227 2.16 3.71 -1.79
CA ASN A 227 2.28 5.14 -1.48
C ASN A 227 2.75 5.33 -0.04
N ALA A 228 2.24 4.49 0.86
CA ALA A 228 2.66 4.36 2.22
C ALA A 228 4.17 4.15 2.36
N THR A 229 4.71 3.18 1.64
CA THR A 229 6.13 2.84 1.63
C THR A 229 6.98 3.99 1.11
N LEU A 230 6.50 4.70 0.09
CA LEU A 230 7.24 5.80 -0.53
C LEU A 230 7.44 6.94 0.45
N ILE A 231 6.40 7.35 1.19
CA ILE A 231 6.48 8.38 2.24
C ILE A 231 7.49 7.98 3.32
N GLN A 232 7.43 6.75 3.83
CA GLN A 232 8.36 6.28 4.87
C GLN A 232 9.80 6.22 4.36
N ILE A 233 10.04 5.70 3.16
CA ILE A 233 11.37 5.64 2.57
C ILE A 233 11.93 7.05 2.36
N ILE A 234 11.11 7.99 1.91
CA ILE A 234 11.53 9.37 1.70
C ILE A 234 11.82 10.03 3.05
N ALA A 235 10.95 9.90 4.04
CA ALA A 235 11.14 10.44 5.38
C ALA A 235 12.40 9.88 6.05
N MET A 236 12.65 8.57 5.96
CA MET A 236 13.87 7.93 6.46
C MET A 236 15.12 8.45 5.75
N LYS A 237 15.09 8.60 4.41
CA LYS A 237 16.24 9.12 3.64
C LYS A 237 16.52 10.58 3.91
N THR A 238 15.50 11.38 4.16
CA THR A 238 15.64 12.80 4.49
C THR A 238 15.83 13.07 5.98
N LYS A 239 15.59 12.06 6.85
CA LYS A 239 15.50 12.18 8.31
C LYS A 239 14.40 13.17 8.73
N THR A 240 13.35 13.27 7.95
CA THR A 240 12.24 14.17 8.19
C THR A 240 11.19 13.48 9.08
N GLN A 241 10.79 14.13 10.14
CA GLN A 241 9.65 13.71 10.95
C GLN A 241 8.35 14.17 10.26
N ILE A 242 7.38 13.27 10.13
CA ILE A 242 6.04 13.60 9.62
C ILE A 242 5.10 13.76 10.81
N ASN A 243 4.36 14.87 10.83
CA ASN A 243 3.42 15.22 11.89
C ASN A 243 2.04 15.42 11.29
N PHE A 244 1.02 14.75 11.83
CA PHE A 244 -0.36 14.90 11.39
C PHE A 244 -1.14 15.76 12.37
N THR A 245 -1.96 16.67 11.85
CA THR A 245 -2.96 17.44 12.60
C THR A 245 -4.33 17.11 12.06
N VAL A 246 -5.31 16.88 12.90
CA VAL A 246 -6.70 16.57 12.50
C VAL A 246 -7.57 17.79 12.80
N ALA A 247 -8.44 18.17 11.84
CA ALA A 247 -9.44 19.22 12.00
C ALA A 247 -10.83 18.70 11.62
N ILE A 248 -11.80 18.85 12.49
CA ILE A 248 -13.17 18.31 12.32
C ILE A 248 -14.18 19.45 12.28
N ASP A 249 -15.10 19.37 11.35
CA ASP A 249 -16.19 20.29 11.15
C ASP A 249 -17.30 20.10 12.21
N PHE A 250 -17.62 21.18 12.94
CA PHE A 250 -18.72 21.24 13.91
C PHE A 250 -19.78 22.27 13.51
N THR A 251 -20.00 22.45 12.22
CA THR A 251 -21.03 23.38 11.73
C THR A 251 -22.43 22.79 11.78
N ALA A 252 -23.44 23.63 11.80
CA ALA A 252 -24.85 23.24 11.96
C ALA A 252 -25.42 22.54 10.73
N SER A 253 -24.80 22.65 9.56
CA SER A 253 -25.14 21.88 8.34
C SER A 253 -25.09 20.38 8.57
N ASN A 254 -24.22 19.92 9.45
CA ASN A 254 -24.10 18.50 9.84
C ASN A 254 -25.30 17.94 10.61
N GLY A 255 -26.25 18.80 11.02
CA GLY A 255 -27.45 18.41 11.78
C GLY A 255 -27.22 18.23 13.29
N ASN A 256 -28.29 18.05 14.03
CA ASN A 256 -28.21 17.88 15.50
C ASN A 256 -27.73 16.47 15.85
N PRO A 257 -26.64 16.30 16.64
CA PRO A 257 -26.06 15.00 17.01
C PRO A 257 -27.02 14.03 17.73
N SER A 258 -28.13 14.52 18.27
CA SER A 258 -29.17 13.70 18.89
C SER A 258 -30.16 13.09 17.89
N GLN A 259 -30.10 13.50 16.62
CA GLN A 259 -31.03 13.04 15.59
C GLN A 259 -30.36 12.08 14.63
N PRO A 260 -31.03 10.98 14.21
CA PRO A 260 -30.45 9.98 13.30
C PRO A 260 -30.05 10.50 11.91
N THR A 261 -30.55 11.67 11.52
CA THR A 261 -30.23 12.32 10.25
C THR A 261 -28.96 13.16 10.28
N SER A 262 -28.35 13.34 11.46
CA SER A 262 -27.12 14.08 11.61
C SER A 262 -25.92 13.25 11.20
N LEU A 263 -24.95 13.87 10.50
CA LEU A 263 -23.65 13.26 10.19
C LEU A 263 -22.82 13.01 11.47
N HIS A 264 -23.14 13.71 12.57
CA HIS A 264 -22.57 13.51 13.90
C HIS A 264 -23.45 12.67 14.84
N TYR A 265 -24.43 11.91 14.33
CA TYR A 265 -25.33 11.16 15.19
C TYR A 265 -24.62 10.22 16.15
N MET A 266 -24.86 10.40 17.44
CA MET A 266 -24.26 9.58 18.50
C MET A 266 -25.06 8.31 18.74
N SER A 267 -24.94 7.35 17.82
CA SER A 267 -25.54 6.01 17.95
C SER A 267 -24.80 5.18 19.00
N PRO A 268 -25.51 4.42 19.87
CA PRO A 268 -24.88 3.46 20.76
C PRO A 268 -24.41 2.18 20.04
N TYR A 269 -24.78 1.98 18.76
CA TYR A 269 -24.56 0.73 18.04
C TYR A 269 -23.59 0.84 16.86
N HIS A 270 -23.40 2.04 16.28
CA HIS A 270 -22.55 2.24 15.11
C HIS A 270 -21.89 3.62 15.12
N LEU A 271 -20.77 3.71 14.44
CA LEU A 271 -20.08 4.97 14.23
C LEU A 271 -20.90 5.85 13.27
N ASN A 272 -20.87 7.17 13.50
CA ASN A 272 -21.37 8.14 12.53
C ASN A 272 -20.36 8.35 11.40
N ASP A 273 -20.76 9.11 10.36
CA ASP A 273 -19.95 9.32 9.16
C ASP A 273 -18.57 9.94 9.47
N TYR A 274 -18.52 10.92 10.36
CA TYR A 274 -17.28 11.55 10.81
C TYR A 274 -16.38 10.59 11.59
N ALA A 275 -16.94 9.84 12.52
CA ALA A 275 -16.21 8.86 13.30
C ALA A 275 -15.66 7.73 12.43
N MET A 276 -16.44 7.32 11.42
CA MET A 276 -16.04 6.30 10.46
C MET A 276 -14.89 6.79 9.57
N ALA A 277 -15.00 8.02 9.03
CA ALA A 277 -13.95 8.64 8.24
C ALA A 277 -12.67 8.87 9.08
N LEU A 278 -12.81 9.44 10.28
CA LEU A 278 -11.71 9.68 11.20
C LEU A 278 -10.97 8.39 11.56
N ARG A 279 -11.69 7.33 11.89
CA ARG A 279 -11.09 6.04 12.22
C ARG A 279 -10.39 5.42 11.02
N ALA A 280 -11.04 5.40 9.86
CA ALA A 280 -10.50 4.79 8.66
C ALA A 280 -9.25 5.51 8.13
N VAL A 281 -9.32 6.83 8.01
CA VAL A 281 -8.17 7.64 7.59
C VAL A 281 -7.10 7.67 8.67
N GLY A 282 -7.50 7.75 9.93
CA GLY A 282 -6.60 7.73 11.06
C GLY A 282 -5.79 6.44 11.18
N GLU A 283 -6.40 5.28 10.95
CA GLU A 283 -5.68 3.99 10.89
C GLU A 283 -4.60 3.98 9.79
N ILE A 284 -4.82 4.71 8.69
CA ILE A 284 -3.85 4.86 7.61
C ILE A 284 -2.69 5.77 8.04
N ILE A 285 -3.00 6.96 8.57
CA ILE A 285 -2.00 7.99 8.83
C ILE A 285 -1.17 7.74 10.09
N GLN A 286 -1.72 7.07 11.10
CA GLN A 286 -1.01 6.86 12.38
C GLN A 286 0.29 6.06 12.27
N ASP A 287 0.47 5.30 11.20
CA ASP A 287 1.70 4.53 10.97
C ASP A 287 2.84 5.40 10.41
N TYR A 288 2.53 6.62 9.98
CA TYR A 288 3.50 7.60 9.44
C TYR A 288 3.88 8.67 10.44
N ASP A 289 3.07 8.90 11.46
CA ASP A 289 3.38 9.83 12.55
C ASP A 289 4.36 9.20 13.52
N SER A 290 5.47 9.91 13.75
CA SER A 290 6.63 9.35 14.48
C SER A 290 6.37 9.11 15.95
N ASP A 291 5.56 9.96 16.59
CA ASP A 291 5.27 9.91 18.04
C ASP A 291 3.84 9.53 18.37
N LYS A 292 2.99 9.40 17.32
CA LYS A 292 1.55 9.09 17.41
C LYS A 292 0.78 10.07 18.29
N MET A 293 1.25 11.34 18.33
CA MET A 293 0.63 12.41 19.08
C MET A 293 -0.01 13.41 18.11
N PHE A 294 -1.33 13.34 17.97
CA PHE A 294 -2.10 14.10 16.99
C PHE A 294 -2.69 15.38 17.63
N PRO A 295 -2.25 16.58 17.22
CA PRO A 295 -3.03 17.78 17.47
C PRO A 295 -4.42 17.61 16.83
N ALA A 296 -5.48 17.77 17.65
CA ALA A 296 -6.85 17.60 17.18
C ALA A 296 -7.64 18.89 17.41
N LEU A 297 -8.16 19.44 16.32
CA LEU A 297 -8.86 20.72 16.28
C LEU A 297 -10.31 20.53 15.83
N GLY A 298 -11.18 21.43 16.29
CA GLY A 298 -12.52 21.59 15.75
C GLY A 298 -12.73 23.00 15.22
N PHE A 299 -13.70 23.18 14.34
CA PHE A 299 -14.09 24.48 13.81
C PHE A 299 -15.61 24.58 13.63
N GLY A 300 -16.13 25.83 13.58
CA GLY A 300 -17.54 26.11 13.31
C GLY A 300 -18.50 25.90 14.48
N ALA A 301 -18.03 25.88 15.74
CA ALA A 301 -18.85 25.67 16.92
C ALA A 301 -18.91 26.90 17.86
N LYS A 302 -19.98 26.94 18.67
CA LYS A 302 -20.06 27.79 19.87
C LYS A 302 -19.49 27.06 21.07
N LEU A 303 -18.51 27.66 21.71
CA LEU A 303 -17.81 27.10 22.86
C LEU A 303 -18.41 27.58 24.19
N PRO A 304 -18.47 26.71 25.23
CA PRO A 304 -18.78 27.14 26.59
C PRO A 304 -17.59 27.93 27.19
N PRO A 305 -17.80 28.80 28.21
CA PRO A 305 -19.09 29.13 28.84
C PRO A 305 -19.80 30.31 28.15
N ASP A 306 -19.09 31.10 27.32
CA ASP A 306 -19.57 32.39 26.82
C ASP A 306 -20.36 32.27 25.50
N GLY A 307 -20.38 31.09 24.86
CA GLY A 307 -21.09 30.84 23.63
C GLY A 307 -20.48 31.52 22.38
N ARG A 308 -19.22 31.92 22.45
CA ARG A 308 -18.53 32.51 21.30
C ARG A 308 -18.31 31.46 20.21
N VAL A 309 -18.48 31.89 18.96
CA VAL A 309 -18.15 31.08 17.80
C VAL A 309 -16.64 30.95 17.68
N SER A 310 -16.16 29.73 17.49
CA SER A 310 -14.76 29.47 17.20
C SER A 310 -14.61 28.66 15.91
N HIS A 311 -13.65 29.08 15.08
CA HIS A 311 -13.26 28.38 13.86
C HIS A 311 -11.91 27.66 14.02
N GLU A 312 -11.40 27.61 15.27
CA GLU A 312 -10.21 26.87 15.66
C GLU A 312 -10.27 26.63 17.17
N PHE A 313 -10.48 25.40 17.62
CA PHE A 313 -10.44 25.04 19.04
C PHE A 313 -9.90 23.63 19.25
N ALA A 314 -9.22 23.38 20.36
CA ALA A 314 -8.70 22.07 20.72
C ALA A 314 -9.84 21.10 21.10
N LEU A 315 -9.93 19.93 20.42
CA LEU A 315 -10.97 18.92 20.69
C LEU A 315 -10.87 18.36 22.12
N ASN A 316 -9.67 18.27 22.68
CA ASN A 316 -9.47 17.81 24.07
C ASN A 316 -9.78 18.89 25.13
N GLY A 317 -10.29 20.05 24.71
CA GLY A 317 -10.61 21.18 25.60
C GLY A 317 -9.39 21.90 26.18
N ASN A 318 -8.17 21.58 25.77
CA ASN A 318 -6.94 22.23 26.24
C ASN A 318 -6.26 23.02 25.10
N PRO A 319 -6.50 24.34 25.01
CA PRO A 319 -5.92 25.19 23.97
C PRO A 319 -4.39 25.27 23.99
N GLN A 320 -3.76 25.00 25.15
CA GLN A 320 -2.30 25.05 25.30
C GLN A 320 -1.63 23.75 24.85
N ASN A 321 -2.39 22.66 24.82
CA ASN A 321 -1.89 21.35 24.42
C ASN A 321 -3.01 20.54 23.71
N PRO A 322 -3.20 20.72 22.39
CA PRO A 322 -4.26 20.05 21.64
C PRO A 322 -3.94 18.58 21.28
N TYR A 323 -2.83 18.04 21.74
CA TYR A 323 -2.37 16.71 21.39
C TYR A 323 -3.24 15.61 22.01
N CYS A 324 -3.60 14.64 21.18
CA CYS A 324 -4.31 13.42 21.55
C CYS A 324 -3.43 12.19 21.26
N SER A 325 -3.44 11.20 22.14
CA SER A 325 -2.62 9.99 21.99
C SER A 325 -3.31 8.98 21.05
N GLY A 326 -2.74 8.78 19.87
CA GLY A 326 -3.28 7.88 18.85
C GLY A 326 -4.65 8.33 18.34
N ILE A 327 -5.16 7.61 17.35
CA ILE A 327 -6.48 7.89 16.77
C ILE A 327 -7.61 7.65 17.77
N GLU A 328 -7.48 6.69 18.65
CA GLU A 328 -8.46 6.46 19.72
C GLU A 328 -8.57 7.66 20.67
N GLY A 329 -7.45 8.34 20.97
CA GLY A 329 -7.47 9.59 21.74
C GLY A 329 -8.14 10.74 21.01
N VAL A 330 -7.98 10.84 19.69
CA VAL A 330 -8.70 11.82 18.84
C VAL A 330 -10.20 11.50 18.83
N MET A 331 -10.58 10.23 18.68
CA MET A 331 -11.98 9.77 18.72
C MET A 331 -12.66 10.11 20.04
N GLU A 332 -11.99 9.86 21.16
CA GLU A 332 -12.54 10.22 22.48
C GLU A 332 -12.71 11.74 22.62
N ALA A 333 -11.71 12.52 22.22
CA ALA A 333 -11.79 14.00 22.26
C ALA A 333 -12.92 14.52 21.36
N TYR A 334 -13.13 13.93 20.19
CA TYR A 334 -14.23 14.24 19.28
C TYR A 334 -15.59 14.02 19.93
N TYR A 335 -15.82 12.85 20.55
CA TYR A 335 -17.09 12.54 21.22
C TYR A 335 -17.32 13.41 22.46
N GLN A 336 -16.29 13.78 23.20
CA GLN A 336 -16.41 14.71 24.32
C GLN A 336 -16.74 16.13 23.84
N SER A 337 -16.14 16.58 22.74
CA SER A 337 -16.47 17.86 22.11
C SER A 337 -17.93 17.92 21.67
N LEU A 338 -18.47 16.87 21.01
CA LEU A 338 -19.88 16.81 20.62
C LEU A 338 -20.86 16.99 21.79
N LYS A 339 -20.47 16.60 23.00
CA LYS A 339 -21.31 16.77 24.21
C LYS A 339 -21.21 18.16 24.82
N SER A 340 -20.10 18.88 24.57
CA SER A 340 -19.78 20.13 25.26
C SER A 340 -20.01 21.37 24.41
N VAL A 341 -19.84 21.28 23.09
CA VAL A 341 -20.01 22.41 22.16
C VAL A 341 -21.38 22.43 21.52
N ARG A 342 -21.76 23.58 20.95
CA ARG A 342 -22.97 23.69 20.12
C ARG A 342 -22.55 23.90 18.67
N LEU A 343 -23.01 23.01 17.77
CA LEU A 343 -22.81 23.16 16.34
C LEU A 343 -23.41 24.49 15.86
N TYR A 344 -22.67 25.21 15.00
CA TYR A 344 -23.09 26.54 14.59
C TYR A 344 -22.70 26.88 13.16
N GLY A 345 -21.52 27.42 12.90
CA GLY A 345 -21.03 27.90 11.62
C GLY A 345 -20.58 29.36 11.69
N PRO A 346 -20.13 29.94 10.59
CA PRO A 346 -19.97 29.33 9.26
C PRO A 346 -18.79 28.36 9.16
N THR A 347 -18.67 27.63 8.03
CA THR A 347 -17.59 26.67 7.75
C THR A 347 -16.38 27.40 7.22
N HIS A 348 -15.33 27.53 8.03
CA HIS A 348 -14.10 28.23 7.68
C HIS A 348 -12.90 27.28 7.77
N PHE A 349 -12.19 27.07 6.67
CA PHE A 349 -10.96 26.25 6.62
C PHE A 349 -9.70 27.08 6.88
N SER A 350 -9.71 28.38 6.51
CA SER A 350 -8.55 29.28 6.64
C SER A 350 -7.94 29.28 8.06
N PRO A 351 -8.70 29.31 9.19
CA PRO A 351 -8.12 29.30 10.52
C PRO A 351 -7.29 28.07 10.84
N VAL A 352 -7.80 26.86 10.51
CA VAL A 352 -7.09 25.60 10.80
C VAL A 352 -5.88 25.40 9.86
N ILE A 353 -5.97 25.86 8.60
CA ILE A 353 -4.83 25.87 7.68
C ILE A 353 -3.73 26.79 8.23
N ASN A 354 -4.07 28.02 8.65
CA ASN A 354 -3.13 28.96 9.21
C ASN A 354 -2.55 28.52 10.57
N HIS A 355 -3.30 27.72 11.33
CA HIS A 355 -2.79 27.10 12.56
C HIS A 355 -1.58 26.21 12.25
N VAL A 356 -1.72 25.27 11.33
CA VAL A 356 -0.63 24.34 10.96
C VAL A 356 0.50 25.08 10.24
N ALA A 357 0.17 26.04 9.35
CA ALA A 357 1.14 26.86 8.64
C ALA A 357 2.07 27.62 9.58
N ARG A 358 1.60 28.06 10.76
CA ARG A 358 2.44 28.72 11.79
C ARG A 358 3.56 27.79 12.29
N TYR A 359 3.26 26.51 12.54
CA TYR A 359 4.26 25.53 12.95
C TYR A 359 5.20 25.18 11.79
N ALA A 360 4.64 24.94 10.60
CA ALA A 360 5.41 24.64 9.40
C ALA A 360 6.40 25.75 9.05
N SER A 361 6.01 27.04 9.24
CA SER A 361 6.87 28.18 8.95
C SER A 361 8.13 28.26 9.83
N ALA A 362 8.10 27.66 11.03
CA ALA A 362 9.23 27.60 11.93
C ALA A 362 10.21 26.44 11.61
N MET A 363 9.81 25.48 10.77
CA MET A 363 10.54 24.23 10.52
C MET A 363 10.89 24.05 9.05
N THR A 364 11.53 25.05 8.46
CA THR A 364 11.83 25.07 7.02
C THR A 364 13.14 24.39 6.62
N ASP A 365 13.84 23.79 7.58
CA ASP A 365 15.14 23.11 7.41
C ASP A 365 15.02 21.66 6.84
N GLY A 366 13.79 21.18 6.65
CA GLY A 366 13.51 19.80 6.20
C GLY A 366 13.50 18.76 7.30
N SER A 367 13.67 19.14 8.55
CA SER A 367 13.61 18.23 9.71
C SER A 367 12.19 17.73 10.01
N GLN A 368 11.18 18.52 9.62
CA GLN A 368 9.77 18.21 9.86
C GLN A 368 8.91 18.51 8.63
N TYR A 369 7.85 17.74 8.45
CA TYR A 369 6.81 17.94 7.45
C TYR A 369 5.43 17.76 8.09
N PHE A 370 4.50 18.64 7.78
CA PHE A 370 3.20 18.69 8.43
C PHE A 370 2.10 18.30 7.47
N ILE A 371 1.16 17.47 7.89
CA ILE A 371 0.00 17.06 7.10
C ILE A 371 -1.25 17.42 7.90
N LEU A 372 -2.09 18.28 7.34
CA LEU A 372 -3.37 18.66 7.92
C LEU A 372 -4.48 17.82 7.29
N LEU A 373 -5.18 17.02 8.09
CA LEU A 373 -6.39 16.31 7.71
C LEU A 373 -7.62 17.14 8.11
N ILE A 374 -8.42 17.57 7.14
CA ILE A 374 -9.71 18.24 7.35
C ILE A 374 -10.83 17.27 7.01
N ILE A 375 -11.80 17.08 7.91
CA ILE A 375 -13.02 16.29 7.66
C ILE A 375 -14.21 17.21 7.74
N SER A 376 -14.99 17.34 6.65
CA SER A 376 -16.10 18.30 6.51
C SER A 376 -17.20 17.78 5.58
N ASP A 377 -18.41 18.40 5.66
CA ASP A 377 -19.59 18.05 4.86
C ASP A 377 -19.69 18.72 3.49
N GLY A 378 -18.71 19.54 3.10
CA GLY A 378 -18.54 20.04 1.73
C GLY A 378 -18.82 21.51 1.48
N VAL A 379 -19.50 22.22 2.36
CA VAL A 379 -19.83 23.64 2.13
C VAL A 379 -18.79 24.55 2.80
N ILE A 380 -18.01 25.29 1.99
CA ILE A 380 -16.96 26.21 2.46
C ILE A 380 -17.43 27.64 2.31
N THR A 381 -17.48 28.40 3.39
CA THR A 381 -17.98 29.80 3.37
C THR A 381 -16.88 30.86 3.30
N ASP A 382 -15.63 30.48 3.57
CA ASP A 382 -14.46 31.37 3.50
C ASP A 382 -13.54 31.02 2.31
N MET A 383 -14.09 30.65 1.14
CA MET A 383 -13.34 30.14 0.00
C MET A 383 -12.18 31.07 -0.43
N ALA A 384 -12.41 32.39 -0.46
CA ALA A 384 -11.37 33.35 -0.83
C ALA A 384 -10.19 33.35 0.16
N GLN A 385 -10.49 33.32 1.46
CA GLN A 385 -9.48 33.27 2.54
C GLN A 385 -8.79 31.90 2.57
N THR A 386 -9.53 30.82 2.31
CA THR A 386 -9.00 29.47 2.23
C THR A 386 -7.99 29.36 1.09
N LYS A 387 -8.33 29.84 -0.12
CA LYS A 387 -7.39 29.90 -1.24
C LYS A 387 -6.15 30.76 -0.92
N GLU A 388 -6.33 31.90 -0.27
CA GLU A 388 -5.20 32.73 0.16
C GLU A 388 -4.29 31.97 1.15
N SER A 389 -4.87 31.28 2.13
CA SER A 389 -4.13 30.46 3.11
C SER A 389 -3.36 29.33 2.43
N ILE A 390 -3.97 28.64 1.44
CA ILE A 390 -3.32 27.57 0.66
C ILE A 390 -2.16 28.16 -0.17
N VAL A 391 -2.37 29.27 -0.87
CA VAL A 391 -1.30 29.91 -1.65
C VAL A 391 -0.11 30.30 -0.78
N ASN A 392 -0.36 30.82 0.42
CA ASN A 392 0.69 31.16 1.37
C ASN A 392 1.38 29.92 1.95
N ALA A 393 0.62 28.85 2.25
CA ALA A 393 1.12 27.60 2.79
C ALA A 393 1.88 26.75 1.75
N ALA A 394 1.64 26.96 0.46
CA ALA A 394 2.28 26.21 -0.61
C ALA A 394 3.80 26.34 -0.64
N SER A 395 4.36 27.34 0.00
CA SER A 395 5.81 27.52 0.18
C SER A 395 6.38 26.81 1.41
N LEU A 396 5.55 26.22 2.27
CA LEU A 396 5.91 25.62 3.56
C LEU A 396 5.99 24.09 3.49
N PRO A 397 6.66 23.43 4.45
CA PRO A 397 6.74 21.97 4.52
C PRO A 397 5.42 21.36 5.01
N MET A 398 4.36 21.51 4.22
CA MET A 398 3.05 20.95 4.57
C MET A 398 2.24 20.51 3.37
N SER A 399 1.29 19.59 3.65
CA SER A 399 0.22 19.15 2.77
C SER A 399 -1.11 19.19 3.50
N ILE A 400 -2.21 19.19 2.74
CA ILE A 400 -3.57 19.21 3.25
C ILE A 400 -4.33 18.06 2.61
N ILE A 401 -4.96 17.22 3.43
CA ILE A 401 -5.89 16.19 2.98
C ILE A 401 -7.29 16.64 3.40
N ILE A 402 -8.19 16.77 2.43
CA ILE A 402 -9.59 17.09 2.69
C ILE A 402 -10.43 15.83 2.46
N VAL A 403 -11.19 15.42 3.47
CA VAL A 403 -12.09 14.27 3.38
C VAL A 403 -13.53 14.77 3.45
N GLY A 404 -14.25 14.63 2.33
CA GLY A 404 -15.66 14.98 2.23
C GLY A 404 -16.55 13.87 2.77
N VAL A 405 -17.39 14.15 3.77
CA VAL A 405 -18.37 13.22 4.35
C VAL A 405 -19.80 13.63 4.04
N GLY A 406 -20.69 12.65 4.01
CA GLY A 406 -22.12 12.90 3.74
C GLY A 406 -22.47 13.00 2.24
N PRO A 407 -23.74 13.36 1.95
CA PRO A 407 -24.30 13.31 0.58
C PRO A 407 -24.17 14.60 -0.21
N ALA A 408 -23.58 15.68 0.35
CA ALA A 408 -23.47 16.98 -0.31
C ALA A 408 -22.60 16.93 -1.57
N GLU A 409 -22.77 17.91 -2.46
CA GLU A 409 -21.84 18.15 -3.55
C GLU A 409 -20.52 18.73 -3.01
N PHE A 410 -19.39 18.39 -3.63
CA PHE A 410 -18.06 18.75 -3.15
C PHE A 410 -17.32 19.67 -4.13
N ASP A 411 -18.05 20.45 -4.93
CA ASP A 411 -17.47 21.31 -5.99
C ASP A 411 -16.37 22.24 -5.45
N GLU A 412 -16.59 22.86 -4.27
CA GLU A 412 -15.58 23.73 -3.66
C GLU A 412 -14.34 22.96 -3.18
N MET A 413 -14.50 21.73 -2.73
CA MET A 413 -13.36 20.88 -2.32
C MET A 413 -12.57 20.36 -3.53
N ILE A 414 -13.27 20.01 -4.63
CA ILE A 414 -12.66 19.67 -5.91
C ILE A 414 -11.88 20.86 -6.47
N GLU A 415 -12.44 22.08 -6.36
CA GLU A 415 -11.74 23.30 -6.76
C GLU A 415 -10.46 23.54 -5.93
N LEU A 416 -10.44 23.14 -4.65
CA LEU A 416 -9.26 23.26 -3.79
C LEU A 416 -8.21 22.17 -4.03
N ASP A 417 -8.55 21.06 -4.66
CA ASP A 417 -7.62 19.97 -5.02
C ASP A 417 -6.58 20.43 -6.07
N GLY A 418 -6.98 21.37 -6.94
CA GLY A 418 -6.04 22.04 -7.84
C GLY A 418 -5.55 21.22 -9.02
N ASP A 419 -6.04 19.99 -9.20
CA ASP A 419 -5.64 19.06 -10.26
C ASP A 419 -5.91 19.60 -11.67
N GLU A 420 -7.08 20.24 -11.87
CA GLU A 420 -7.47 20.80 -13.16
C GLU A 420 -6.91 22.21 -13.37
N GLU A 421 -6.89 23.04 -12.32
CA GLU A 421 -6.42 24.43 -12.38
C GLU A 421 -5.68 24.80 -11.10
N ARG A 422 -4.46 25.32 -11.25
CA ARG A 422 -3.60 25.70 -10.15
C ARG A 422 -4.25 26.77 -9.26
N ILE A 423 -4.32 26.53 -7.96
CA ILE A 423 -4.93 27.46 -7.01
C ILE A 423 -4.26 28.81 -7.05
N SER A 424 -5.07 29.85 -7.13
CA SER A 424 -4.63 31.24 -7.13
C SER A 424 -5.47 32.10 -6.19
N SER A 425 -4.85 33.11 -5.61
CA SER A 425 -5.49 34.16 -4.81
C SER A 425 -4.81 35.48 -5.03
N GLN A 426 -5.60 36.54 -5.25
CA GLN A 426 -5.13 37.93 -5.47
C GLN A 426 -4.02 38.03 -6.52
N GLY A 427 -4.14 37.27 -7.63
CA GLY A 427 -3.19 37.26 -8.75
C GLY A 427 -1.88 36.51 -8.46
N ARG A 428 -1.75 35.81 -7.34
CA ARG A 428 -0.64 34.92 -7.00
C ARG A 428 -1.09 33.49 -7.12
N TYR A 429 -0.27 32.65 -7.76
CA TYR A 429 -0.49 31.20 -7.83
C TYR A 429 0.25 30.49 -6.70
N ALA A 430 -0.30 29.39 -6.23
CA ALA A 430 0.38 28.50 -5.30
C ALA A 430 1.74 28.05 -5.86
N GLU A 431 2.81 28.06 -5.06
CA GLU A 431 4.16 27.66 -5.50
C GLU A 431 4.19 26.18 -5.94
N ARG A 432 3.45 25.35 -5.27
CA ARG A 432 3.24 23.93 -5.55
C ARG A 432 1.83 23.52 -5.18
N ASP A 433 1.37 22.38 -5.66
CA ASP A 433 0.19 21.76 -5.15
C ASP A 433 0.44 21.16 -3.75
N ILE A 434 -0.50 21.36 -2.83
CA ILE A 434 -0.43 20.89 -1.44
C ILE A 434 -1.74 20.29 -0.92
N VAL A 435 -2.78 20.20 -1.76
CA VAL A 435 -4.10 19.73 -1.37
C VAL A 435 -4.40 18.41 -2.05
N GLN A 436 -5.00 17.48 -1.32
CA GLN A 436 -5.57 16.23 -1.82
C GLN A 436 -6.99 16.13 -1.31
N PHE A 437 -7.96 15.99 -2.20
CA PHE A 437 -9.36 15.77 -1.84
C PHE A 437 -9.78 14.31 -1.99
N VAL A 438 -10.56 13.81 -1.01
CA VAL A 438 -11.07 12.44 -1.00
C VAL A 438 -12.56 12.42 -0.64
N PRO A 439 -13.46 12.08 -1.58
CA PRO A 439 -14.88 11.90 -1.29
C PRO A 439 -15.11 10.57 -0.57
N PHE A 440 -15.25 10.60 0.75
CA PHE A 440 -15.33 9.39 1.60
C PHE A 440 -16.52 8.47 1.23
N ARG A 441 -17.62 9.04 0.72
CA ARG A 441 -18.81 8.28 0.26
C ARG A 441 -18.50 7.21 -0.78
N ASP A 442 -17.44 7.37 -1.58
CA ASP A 442 -17.06 6.42 -2.62
C ASP A 442 -16.37 5.16 -2.08
N TYR A 443 -16.05 5.16 -0.79
CA TYR A 443 -15.34 4.08 -0.09
C TYR A 443 -16.19 3.35 0.94
N ILE A 444 -17.45 3.76 1.15
CA ILE A 444 -18.42 3.10 2.03
C ILE A 444 -19.43 2.29 1.24
N ASP A 445 -20.07 1.31 1.88
CA ASP A 445 -21.14 0.54 1.26
C ASP A 445 -22.42 1.39 1.09
N ARG A 446 -23.37 0.90 0.27
CA ARG A 446 -24.64 1.60 0.00
C ARG A 446 -25.50 1.84 1.25
N ARG A 447 -25.22 1.16 2.36
CA ARG A 447 -25.92 1.32 3.64
C ARG A 447 -25.18 2.27 4.59
N GLY A 448 -23.99 2.73 4.22
CA GLY A 448 -23.15 3.60 5.04
C GLY A 448 -22.50 2.93 6.25
N ASN A 449 -22.52 1.59 6.34
CA ASN A 449 -22.11 0.88 7.55
C ASN A 449 -20.70 0.28 7.49
N HIS A 450 -20.14 0.09 6.29
CA HIS A 450 -18.86 -0.60 6.12
C HIS A 450 -18.01 0.02 5.03
N ILE A 451 -16.69 0.09 5.28
CA ILE A 451 -15.72 0.52 4.29
C ILE A 451 -15.53 -0.61 3.28
N LEU A 452 -15.77 -0.30 2.00
CA LEU A 452 -15.66 -1.28 0.90
C LEU A 452 -14.24 -1.77 0.69
N SER A 453 -13.24 -0.89 0.90
CA SER A 453 -11.84 -1.24 0.72
C SER A 453 -10.91 -0.24 1.40
N MET A 454 -10.34 -0.63 2.53
CA MET A 454 -9.30 0.16 3.21
C MET A 454 -8.07 0.42 2.32
N ALA A 455 -7.67 -0.56 1.51
CA ALA A 455 -6.52 -0.40 0.62
C ALA A 455 -6.78 0.63 -0.50
N ARG A 456 -8.02 0.70 -1.00
CA ARG A 456 -8.39 1.72 -1.99
C ARG A 456 -8.45 3.11 -1.35
N LEU A 457 -9.04 3.22 -0.15
CA LEU A 457 -9.07 4.47 0.60
C LEU A 457 -7.65 4.96 0.92
N ALA A 458 -6.78 4.07 1.43
CA ALA A 458 -5.39 4.41 1.75
C ALA A 458 -4.62 4.90 0.51
N LYS A 459 -4.82 4.24 -0.63
CA LYS A 459 -4.20 4.67 -1.89
C LYS A 459 -4.59 6.09 -2.25
N GLU A 460 -5.87 6.43 -2.09
CA GLU A 460 -6.38 7.75 -2.44
C GLU A 460 -5.98 8.84 -1.44
N VAL A 461 -6.12 8.58 -0.15
CA VAL A 461 -5.72 9.51 0.91
C VAL A 461 -4.24 9.91 0.82
N LEU A 462 -3.39 8.99 0.35
CA LEU A 462 -1.95 9.20 0.25
C LEU A 462 -1.46 9.39 -1.20
N ALA A 463 -2.37 9.58 -2.18
CA ALA A 463 -2.02 9.56 -3.60
C ALA A 463 -0.93 10.59 -3.94
N GLU A 464 -1.10 11.81 -3.49
CA GLU A 464 -0.24 12.94 -3.86
C GLU A 464 0.80 13.31 -2.80
N ILE A 465 0.60 12.88 -1.55
CA ILE A 465 1.47 13.27 -0.43
C ILE A 465 2.96 13.00 -0.72
N PRO A 466 3.38 11.86 -1.32
CA PRO A 466 4.77 11.64 -1.66
C PRO A 466 5.34 12.67 -2.64
N ASP A 467 4.57 13.01 -3.67
CA ASP A 467 5.00 13.96 -4.70
C ASP A 467 5.01 15.39 -4.19
N GLN A 468 4.02 15.77 -3.38
CA GLN A 468 3.95 17.05 -2.69
C GLN A 468 5.14 17.22 -1.73
N PHE A 469 5.48 16.18 -0.95
CA PHE A 469 6.65 16.16 -0.08
C PHE A 469 7.97 16.32 -0.87
N LEU A 470 8.15 15.52 -1.93
CA LEU A 470 9.35 15.59 -2.78
C LEU A 470 9.46 16.92 -3.51
N SER A 471 8.35 17.49 -3.94
CA SER A 471 8.30 18.82 -4.55
C SER A 471 8.85 19.88 -3.60
N TYR A 472 8.41 19.89 -2.33
CA TYR A 472 8.94 20.78 -1.31
C TYR A 472 10.46 20.62 -1.13
N MET A 473 10.94 19.37 -0.94
CA MET A 473 12.36 19.11 -0.73
C MET A 473 13.22 19.57 -1.91
N ARG A 474 12.75 19.36 -3.14
CA ARG A 474 13.43 19.82 -4.38
C ARG A 474 13.47 21.34 -4.46
N THR A 475 12.35 22.01 -4.22
CA THR A 475 12.25 23.48 -4.30
C THR A 475 13.18 24.15 -3.30
N ARG A 476 13.37 23.55 -2.11
CA ARG A 476 14.26 24.06 -1.06
C ARG A 476 15.69 23.54 -1.16
N GLY A 477 16.03 22.73 -2.17
CA GLY A 477 17.37 22.18 -2.35
C GLY A 477 17.79 21.21 -1.23
N ILE A 478 16.84 20.67 -0.47
CA ILE A 478 17.10 19.70 0.60
C ILE A 478 17.42 18.35 -0.04
N LYS A 479 18.66 17.88 0.15
CA LYS A 479 19.12 16.62 -0.41
C LYS A 479 18.85 15.48 0.58
N PRO A 480 18.45 14.29 0.07
CA PRO A 480 18.38 13.11 0.92
C PRO A 480 19.75 12.83 1.55
N GLY A 481 19.77 12.44 2.82
CA GLY A 481 20.97 12.04 3.52
C GLY A 481 21.67 10.88 2.83
N PRO A 482 22.97 10.64 3.12
CA PRO A 482 23.65 9.46 2.64
C PRO A 482 22.87 8.21 3.07
N LEU A 483 22.84 7.20 2.20
CA LEU A 483 22.28 5.89 2.55
C LEU A 483 22.87 5.46 3.90
N PRO A 484 22.06 4.95 4.85
CA PRO A 484 22.61 4.40 6.07
C PRO A 484 23.70 3.39 5.69
N PRO A 485 24.83 3.34 6.43
CA PRO A 485 25.87 2.38 6.15
C PRO A 485 25.24 0.98 6.11
N PRO A 486 25.70 0.10 5.20
CA PRO A 486 25.21 -1.26 5.16
C PRO A 486 25.29 -1.85 6.57
N TYR A 487 24.17 -2.38 7.04
CA TYR A 487 24.04 -2.97 8.38
C TYR A 487 25.17 -3.96 8.60
N THR A 488 26.07 -3.66 9.54
CA THR A 488 27.03 -4.63 10.06
C THR A 488 26.29 -5.40 11.14
N PRO A 489 25.97 -6.70 10.95
CA PRO A 489 25.32 -7.49 11.99
C PRO A 489 26.14 -7.41 13.26
N CYS A 490 25.56 -7.05 14.39
CA CYS A 490 26.21 -7.25 15.67
C CYS A 490 26.60 -8.72 15.75
N PRO A 491 27.84 -9.06 16.12
CA PRO A 491 28.22 -10.45 16.37
C PRO A 491 27.23 -11.00 17.43
N PRO A 492 26.77 -12.26 17.27
CA PRO A 492 25.91 -12.87 18.28
C PRO A 492 26.59 -12.73 19.64
N PRO A 493 25.85 -12.44 20.73
CA PRO A 493 26.43 -12.34 22.05
C PRO A 493 27.22 -13.61 22.30
N ALA A 494 28.51 -13.47 22.66
CA ALA A 494 29.38 -14.57 22.96
C ALA A 494 28.68 -15.44 24.02
N LEU A 495 28.36 -16.68 23.67
CA LEU A 495 27.81 -17.66 24.60
C LEU A 495 28.84 -17.78 25.75
N HIS A 496 28.51 -17.24 26.90
CA HIS A 496 29.29 -17.40 28.09
C HIS A 496 29.38 -18.89 28.40
N PRO A 497 30.59 -19.51 28.53
CA PRO A 497 30.73 -20.92 28.78
C PRO A 497 30.54 -21.22 30.27
N LEU A 498 29.36 -20.98 30.81
CA LEU A 498 29.00 -21.41 32.17
C LEU A 498 27.52 -21.76 32.14
N LEU A 499 27.25 -23.06 31.99
CA LEU A 499 26.17 -23.84 32.58
C LEU A 499 25.97 -25.18 31.84
N CYS A 500 27.05 -25.95 31.69
CA CYS A 500 26.94 -27.39 31.51
C CYS A 500 27.22 -28.07 32.86
N ARG A 501 26.26 -27.99 33.80
CA ARG A 501 26.28 -28.89 34.95
C ARG A 501 25.64 -30.21 34.53
N ARG A 502 26.46 -31.23 34.43
CA ARG A 502 26.03 -32.62 34.38
C ARG A 502 25.09 -32.92 35.55
N VAL A 503 23.88 -33.34 35.24
CA VAL A 503 23.04 -34.07 36.19
C VAL A 503 23.43 -35.52 36.03
N SER A 504 24.23 -36.04 36.98
CA SER A 504 24.49 -37.47 37.16
C SER A 504 23.25 -38.10 37.81
N ARG A 505 22.82 -39.22 37.21
CA ARG A 505 21.79 -40.11 37.72
C ARG A 505 22.18 -40.64 39.11
N ILE A 506 21.21 -40.65 40.03
CA ILE A 506 20.93 -41.70 40.99
C ILE A 506 19.47 -42.08 40.84
#